data_e99c009ffc4a9e0907265298fd9dd0fc
#
_entry.id   e99c009ffc4a9e0907265298fd9dd0fc
#
_cell.length_a   1.000
_cell.length_b   1.000
_cell.length_c   1.000
_cell.angle_alpha   90.00
_cell.angle_beta   90.00
_cell.angle_gamma   90.00
#
_symmetry.space_group_name_H-M   'P 1'
#
loop_
_entity.id
_entity.type
_entity.pdbx_description
1 polymer ?
#
loop_
_entity_poly.entity_id
_entity_poly.type
_entity_poly.pdbx_seq_one_letter_code
_entity_poly.pdbx_strand_id
1 'polypeptide(L)'
;MNVRTMTAEDQASAIGTIVLSFVADPATRWTWPRADQFLAAMPPFVRAFGGRAYSHEGAFCSSDYTGVALWLPPGVHPDSEALGELIESTGSPAARTHGPALFEQMATYHPAEPHWYLPLIGVDPAHQGKGHGNALMAYALERCDRDKVPAYLESSNPRNIPHYQRHGFEALGTIQVGSSPPIVPMIRHPR
;
A
#
# COMPACT_ATOMS: atom_id res chain seq x y z
N MET A 1 6.66 6.83 20.24
CA MET A 1 6.22 7.45 18.96
C MET A 1 4.71 7.44 18.99
N ASN A 2 4.07 8.57 18.74
CA ASN A 2 2.61 8.66 18.77
C ASN A 2 2.07 8.42 17.35
N VAL A 3 1.13 7.47 17.20
CA VAL A 3 0.38 7.21 15.98
C VAL A 3 -1.06 7.63 16.23
N ARG A 4 -1.67 8.28 15.26
CA ARG A 4 -3.08 8.70 15.33
C ARG A 4 -3.83 8.33 14.05
N THR A 5 -5.14 8.23 14.17
CA THR A 5 -6.04 8.18 13.01
C THR A 5 -6.04 9.54 12.30
N MET A 6 -6.05 9.51 10.98
CA MET A 6 -6.16 10.68 10.11
C MET A 6 -7.60 10.93 9.68
N THR A 7 -7.89 12.18 9.37
CA THR A 7 -9.13 12.63 8.73
C THR A 7 -8.88 13.04 7.27
N ALA A 8 -9.94 13.40 6.55
CA ALA A 8 -9.81 13.89 5.17
C ALA A 8 -8.91 15.14 5.05
N GLU A 9 -8.82 15.96 6.09
CA GLU A 9 -7.97 17.16 6.13
C GLU A 9 -6.47 16.83 6.09
N ASP A 10 -6.08 15.66 6.60
CA ASP A 10 -4.70 15.16 6.63
C ASP A 10 -4.23 14.66 5.26
N GLN A 11 -5.14 14.44 4.31
CA GLN A 11 -4.87 13.70 3.08
C GLN A 11 -3.72 14.29 2.25
N ALA A 12 -3.64 15.59 2.13
CA ALA A 12 -2.60 16.24 1.34
C ALA A 12 -1.19 15.97 1.88
N SER A 13 -1.00 16.11 3.20
CA SER A 13 0.27 15.84 3.88
C SER A 13 0.64 14.35 3.80
N ALA A 14 -0.34 13.47 4.02
CA ALA A 14 -0.14 12.03 3.94
C ALA A 14 0.26 11.57 2.52
N ILE A 15 -0.36 12.12 1.47
CA ILE A 15 0.02 11.83 0.08
C ILE A 15 1.48 12.23 -0.16
N GLY A 16 1.93 13.39 0.31
CA GLY A 16 3.32 13.80 0.18
C GLY A 16 4.30 12.76 0.75
N THR A 17 4.03 12.25 1.95
CA THR A 17 4.85 11.20 2.57
C THR A 17 4.86 9.90 1.77
N ILE A 18 3.70 9.44 1.29
CA ILE A 18 3.62 8.24 0.44
C ILE A 18 4.41 8.45 -0.87
N VAL A 19 4.24 9.58 -1.55
CA VAL A 19 4.99 9.89 -2.78
C VAL A 19 6.50 9.80 -2.55
N LEU A 20 7.01 10.43 -1.48
CA LEU A 20 8.44 10.38 -1.14
C LEU A 20 8.90 8.96 -0.81
N SER A 21 8.12 8.19 -0.08
CA SER A 21 8.49 6.83 0.32
C SER A 21 8.53 5.84 -0.85
N PHE A 22 7.76 6.09 -1.91
CA PHE A 22 7.67 5.24 -3.10
C PHE A 22 8.57 5.70 -4.27
N VAL A 23 9.39 6.74 -4.09
CA VAL A 23 10.23 7.31 -5.16
C VAL A 23 11.18 6.30 -5.81
N ALA A 24 11.57 5.26 -5.09
CA ALA A 24 12.43 4.17 -5.58
C ALA A 24 11.73 2.79 -5.53
N ASP A 25 10.40 2.76 -5.38
CA ASP A 25 9.65 1.52 -5.37
C ASP A 25 9.65 0.87 -6.76
N PRO A 26 9.98 -0.44 -6.87
CA PRO A 26 10.10 -1.10 -8.17
C PRO A 26 8.81 -1.09 -8.99
N ALA A 27 7.64 -1.33 -8.36
CA ALA A 27 6.37 -1.42 -9.08
C ALA A 27 5.91 -0.05 -9.58
N THR A 28 5.97 0.98 -8.74
CA THR A 28 5.59 2.33 -9.14
C THR A 28 6.54 2.90 -10.19
N ARG A 29 7.85 2.59 -10.11
CA ARG A 29 8.85 3.03 -11.11
C ARG A 29 8.78 2.23 -12.40
N TRP A 30 8.28 1.01 -12.40
CA TRP A 30 7.94 0.27 -13.60
C TRP A 30 6.70 0.86 -14.28
N THR A 31 5.70 1.25 -13.50
CA THR A 31 4.48 1.89 -14.00
C THR A 31 4.77 3.29 -14.54
N TRP A 32 5.52 4.09 -13.81
CA TRP A 32 5.89 5.47 -14.17
C TRP A 32 7.41 5.67 -14.10
N PRO A 33 8.17 5.27 -15.14
CA PRO A 33 9.64 5.28 -15.12
C PRO A 33 10.26 6.68 -15.12
N ARG A 34 9.58 7.67 -15.70
CA ARG A 34 10.06 9.06 -15.73
C ARG A 34 9.64 9.78 -14.46
N ALA A 35 10.53 10.66 -13.95
CA ALA A 35 10.29 11.39 -12.71
C ALA A 35 9.05 12.29 -12.77
N ASP A 36 8.87 13.02 -13.87
CA ASP A 36 7.72 13.89 -14.11
C ASP A 36 6.39 13.10 -14.14
N GLN A 37 6.37 11.95 -14.81
CA GLN A 37 5.21 11.05 -14.84
C GLN A 37 4.90 10.50 -13.45
N PHE A 38 5.91 10.02 -12.72
CA PHE A 38 5.77 9.52 -11.35
C PHE A 38 5.17 10.58 -10.43
N LEU A 39 5.75 11.79 -10.42
CA LEU A 39 5.28 12.87 -9.55
C LEU A 39 3.85 13.32 -9.86
N ALA A 40 3.46 13.30 -11.15
CA ALA A 40 2.10 13.64 -11.56
C ALA A 40 1.09 12.53 -11.24
N ALA A 41 1.46 11.26 -11.40
CA ALA A 41 0.55 10.12 -11.27
C ALA A 41 0.41 9.60 -9.84
N MET A 42 1.42 9.73 -9.00
CA MET A 42 1.37 9.19 -7.63
C MET A 42 0.27 9.79 -6.75
N PRO A 43 -0.01 11.10 -6.74
CA PRO A 43 -1.09 11.62 -5.92
C PRO A 43 -2.48 11.04 -6.29
N PRO A 44 -2.92 11.00 -7.56
CA PRO A 44 -4.17 10.33 -7.91
C PRO A 44 -4.13 8.82 -7.66
N PHE A 45 -2.98 8.15 -7.85
CA PHE A 45 -2.82 6.73 -7.50
C PHE A 45 -3.08 6.49 -6.00
N VAL A 46 -2.48 7.27 -5.12
CA VAL A 46 -2.69 7.13 -3.66
C VAL A 46 -4.17 7.32 -3.30
N ARG A 47 -4.86 8.27 -3.94
CA ARG A 47 -6.30 8.47 -3.73
C ARG A 47 -7.14 7.29 -4.19
N ALA A 48 -6.86 6.75 -5.36
CA ALA A 48 -7.61 5.62 -5.91
C ALA A 48 -7.31 4.31 -5.15
N PHE A 49 -6.03 4.08 -4.80
CA PHE A 49 -5.61 2.81 -4.22
C PHE A 49 -5.87 2.71 -2.71
N GLY A 50 -5.68 3.80 -1.95
CA GLY A 50 -5.82 3.79 -0.49
C GLY A 50 -6.76 4.85 0.08
N GLY A 51 -7.32 5.74 -0.74
CA GLY A 51 -8.04 6.92 -0.25
C GLY A 51 -9.31 6.63 0.52
N ARG A 52 -9.96 5.51 0.28
CA ARG A 52 -11.14 5.08 1.05
C ARG A 52 -10.83 4.79 2.53
N ALA A 53 -9.55 4.63 2.90
CA ALA A 53 -9.14 4.49 4.29
C ALA A 53 -9.56 5.66 5.18
N TYR A 54 -9.62 6.89 4.65
CA TYR A 54 -10.00 8.07 5.43
C TYR A 54 -11.45 8.05 5.91
N SER A 55 -12.38 7.58 5.09
CA SER A 55 -13.80 7.48 5.42
C SER A 55 -14.15 6.26 6.28
N HIS A 56 -13.18 5.36 6.52
CA HIS A 56 -13.36 4.13 7.26
C HIS A 56 -12.39 4.00 8.45
N GLU A 57 -11.85 5.12 8.94
CA GLU A 57 -10.93 5.17 10.08
C GLU A 57 -9.70 4.25 9.94
N GLY A 58 -9.32 3.90 8.71
CA GLY A 58 -8.18 3.05 8.39
C GLY A 58 -6.91 3.82 8.00
N ALA A 59 -6.95 5.15 8.03
CA ALA A 59 -5.82 6.00 7.69
C ALA A 59 -5.07 6.42 8.95
N PHE A 60 -3.77 6.11 9.03
CA PHE A 60 -2.93 6.35 10.21
C PHE A 60 -1.66 7.13 9.85
N CYS A 61 -1.23 8.03 10.72
CA CYS A 61 0.07 8.70 10.60
C CYS A 61 0.81 8.79 11.95
N SER A 62 2.12 8.90 11.88
CA SER A 62 2.92 9.42 12.99
C SER A 62 2.68 10.94 13.14
N SER A 63 3.00 11.50 14.32
CA SER A 63 2.62 12.87 14.72
C SER A 63 2.92 13.96 13.67
N ASP A 64 4.01 13.80 12.92
CA ASP A 64 4.51 14.82 11.96
C ASP A 64 4.37 14.36 10.51
N TYR A 65 3.47 13.42 10.22
CA TYR A 65 3.32 12.78 8.91
C TYR A 65 4.61 12.12 8.38
N THR A 66 5.60 11.88 9.22
CA THR A 66 6.86 11.21 8.81
C THR A 66 6.66 9.75 8.43
N GLY A 67 5.55 9.17 8.84
CA GLY A 67 5.09 7.86 8.42
C GLY A 67 3.57 7.85 8.23
N VAL A 68 3.10 7.15 7.22
CA VAL A 68 1.68 7.03 6.84
C VAL A 68 1.36 5.58 6.49
N ALA A 69 0.21 5.09 6.94
CA ALA A 69 -0.36 3.81 6.53
C ALA A 69 -1.84 3.97 6.20
N LEU A 70 -2.25 3.42 5.08
CA LEU A 70 -3.64 3.40 4.64
C LEU A 70 -4.12 1.95 4.64
N TRP A 71 -5.13 1.66 5.45
CA TRP A 71 -5.72 0.35 5.60
C TRP A 71 -7.19 0.38 5.19
N LEU A 72 -7.61 -0.62 4.46
CA LEU A 72 -9.00 -0.82 4.08
C LEU A 72 -9.61 -1.94 4.93
N PRO A 73 -10.70 -1.67 5.67
CA PRO A 73 -11.37 -2.70 6.45
C PRO A 73 -12.09 -3.72 5.56
N PRO A 74 -12.53 -4.85 6.12
CA PRO A 74 -13.26 -5.87 5.39
C PRO A 74 -14.42 -5.29 4.56
N GLY A 75 -14.49 -5.69 3.28
CA GLY A 75 -15.52 -5.24 2.35
C GLY A 75 -15.27 -3.88 1.70
N VAL A 76 -14.20 -3.18 2.07
CA VAL A 76 -13.77 -1.94 1.41
C VAL A 76 -12.61 -2.23 0.47
N HIS A 77 -12.74 -1.82 -0.79
CA HIS A 77 -11.76 -2.10 -1.83
C HIS A 77 -11.22 -0.80 -2.44
N PRO A 78 -10.04 -0.83 -3.07
CA PRO A 78 -9.56 0.28 -3.91
C PRO A 78 -10.58 0.67 -4.98
N ASP A 79 -10.43 1.87 -5.52
CA ASP A 79 -11.18 2.32 -6.68
C ASP A 79 -10.55 1.76 -7.97
N SER A 80 -11.00 0.55 -8.36
CA SER A 80 -10.41 -0.19 -9.48
C SER A 80 -10.63 0.51 -10.82
N GLU A 81 -11.74 1.24 -10.99
CA GLU A 81 -12.04 2.00 -12.21
C GLU A 81 -11.06 3.15 -12.35
N ALA A 82 -10.92 3.99 -11.33
CA ALA A 82 -9.97 5.11 -11.32
C ALA A 82 -8.51 4.65 -11.48
N LEU A 83 -8.14 3.49 -10.90
CA LEU A 83 -6.81 2.91 -11.08
C LEU A 83 -6.57 2.46 -12.53
N GLY A 84 -7.55 1.80 -13.15
CA GLY A 84 -7.49 1.36 -14.54
C GLY A 84 -7.32 2.55 -15.49
N GLU A 85 -8.15 3.57 -15.35
CA GLU A 85 -8.08 4.80 -16.15
C GLU A 85 -6.74 5.54 -15.99
N LEU A 86 -6.24 5.62 -14.76
CA LEU A 86 -4.95 6.27 -14.47
C LEU A 86 -3.79 5.53 -15.16
N ILE A 87 -3.74 4.21 -15.06
CA ILE A 87 -2.67 3.42 -15.67
C ILE A 87 -2.77 3.46 -17.20
N GLU A 88 -3.97 3.36 -17.76
CA GLU A 88 -4.18 3.44 -19.19
C GLU A 88 -3.74 4.80 -19.78
N SER A 89 -4.07 5.89 -19.08
CA SER A 89 -3.77 7.24 -19.54
C SER A 89 -2.32 7.68 -19.30
N THR A 90 -1.66 7.21 -18.22
CA THR A 90 -0.36 7.74 -17.77
C THR A 90 0.75 6.69 -17.66
N GLY A 91 0.40 5.41 -17.64
CA GLY A 91 1.34 4.32 -17.41
C GLY A 91 2.31 4.12 -18.58
N SER A 92 3.45 3.48 -18.28
CA SER A 92 4.38 3.02 -19.30
C SER A 92 3.71 2.06 -20.29
N PRO A 93 4.24 1.87 -21.50
CA PRO A 93 3.71 0.87 -22.43
C PRO A 93 3.62 -0.54 -21.82
N ALA A 94 4.63 -0.92 -21.02
CA ALA A 94 4.65 -2.20 -20.32
C ALA A 94 3.54 -2.30 -19.26
N ALA A 95 3.32 -1.24 -18.49
CA ALA A 95 2.27 -1.19 -17.46
C ALA A 95 0.87 -1.26 -18.08
N ARG A 96 0.63 -0.56 -19.20
CA ARG A 96 -0.65 -0.66 -19.91
C ARG A 96 -0.89 -2.06 -20.48
N THR A 97 0.13 -2.70 -21.02
CA THR A 97 0.01 -4.04 -21.61
C THR A 97 -0.18 -5.13 -20.55
N HIS A 98 0.57 -5.07 -19.46
CA HIS A 98 0.63 -6.16 -18.46
C HIS A 98 -0.17 -5.85 -17.18
N GLY A 99 -0.54 -4.59 -16.94
CA GLY A 99 -1.25 -4.16 -15.74
C GLY A 99 -2.57 -4.89 -15.50
N PRO A 100 -3.46 -5.04 -16.49
CA PRO A 100 -4.71 -5.78 -16.29
C PRO A 100 -4.48 -7.20 -15.77
N ALA A 101 -3.59 -7.96 -16.42
CA ALA A 101 -3.26 -9.32 -15.99
C ALA A 101 -2.52 -9.36 -14.64
N LEU A 102 -1.75 -8.33 -14.31
CA LEU A 102 -1.11 -8.19 -12.99
C LEU A 102 -2.16 -8.00 -11.89
N PHE A 103 -3.13 -7.13 -12.08
CA PHE A 103 -4.24 -6.95 -11.14
C PHE A 103 -5.13 -8.18 -11.02
N GLU A 104 -5.38 -8.87 -12.12
CA GLU A 104 -6.10 -10.16 -12.10
C GLU A 104 -5.34 -11.20 -11.27
N GLN A 105 -4.03 -11.32 -11.44
CA GLN A 105 -3.20 -12.20 -10.63
C GLN A 105 -3.17 -11.77 -9.15
N MET A 106 -3.09 -10.47 -8.84
CA MET A 106 -3.21 -9.95 -7.47
C MET A 106 -4.53 -10.39 -6.83
N ALA A 107 -5.64 -10.26 -7.56
CA ALA A 107 -6.97 -10.64 -7.07
C ALA A 107 -7.06 -12.12 -6.69
N THR A 108 -6.31 -13.03 -7.33
CA THR A 108 -6.30 -14.46 -6.99
C THR A 108 -5.68 -14.77 -5.62
N TYR A 109 -4.85 -13.87 -5.09
CA TYR A 109 -4.22 -14.02 -3.78
C TYR A 109 -4.99 -13.35 -2.65
N HIS A 110 -5.92 -12.44 -2.96
CA HIS A 110 -6.76 -11.84 -1.92
C HIS A 110 -7.55 -12.93 -1.19
N PRO A 111 -7.54 -12.94 0.16
CA PRO A 111 -8.34 -13.91 0.91
C PRO A 111 -9.82 -13.78 0.56
N ALA A 112 -10.51 -14.94 0.41
CA ALA A 112 -11.95 -14.97 0.20
C ALA A 112 -12.73 -14.58 1.47
N GLU A 113 -12.12 -14.75 2.64
CA GLU A 113 -12.66 -14.37 3.93
C GLU A 113 -12.49 -12.86 4.18
N PRO A 114 -13.34 -12.25 5.03
CA PRO A 114 -13.17 -10.86 5.43
C PRO A 114 -11.77 -10.62 6.00
N HIS A 115 -11.08 -9.58 5.53
CA HIS A 115 -9.71 -9.25 5.93
C HIS A 115 -9.46 -7.75 5.89
N TRP A 116 -8.50 -7.29 6.69
CA TRP A 116 -7.93 -5.96 6.58
C TRP A 116 -6.88 -5.94 5.47
N TYR A 117 -6.98 -4.99 4.56
CA TYR A 117 -6.03 -4.82 3.46
C TYR A 117 -5.16 -3.59 3.66
N LEU A 118 -3.84 -3.75 3.50
CA LEU A 118 -2.87 -2.65 3.51
C LEU A 118 -2.40 -2.31 2.10
N PRO A 119 -3.08 -1.45 1.34
CA PRO A 119 -2.61 -1.03 0.02
C PRO A 119 -1.33 -0.20 0.08
N LEU A 120 -1.20 0.71 1.06
CA LEU A 120 -0.09 1.66 1.10
C LEU A 120 0.43 1.88 2.52
N ILE A 121 1.74 1.74 2.69
CA ILE A 121 2.48 2.19 3.87
C ILE A 121 3.79 2.82 3.43
N GLY A 122 4.13 3.95 4.01
CA GLY A 122 5.38 4.64 3.69
C GLY A 122 5.93 5.44 4.86
N VAL A 123 7.24 5.57 4.89
CA VAL A 123 7.98 6.42 5.81
C VAL A 123 8.86 7.34 4.99
N ASP A 124 8.83 8.63 5.27
CA ASP A 124 9.72 9.61 4.66
C ASP A 124 11.17 9.10 4.69
N PRO A 125 11.87 9.03 3.55
CA PRO A 125 13.25 8.53 3.47
C PRO A 125 14.20 9.15 4.52
N ALA A 126 14.04 10.43 4.86
CA ALA A 126 14.85 11.11 5.88
C ALA A 126 14.57 10.59 7.33
N HIS A 127 13.48 9.82 7.51
CA HIS A 127 13.02 9.32 8.81
C HIS A 127 12.98 7.79 8.88
N GLN A 128 13.42 7.09 7.85
CA GLN A 128 13.52 5.63 7.87
C GLN A 128 14.52 5.14 8.92
N GLY A 129 14.37 3.89 9.37
CA GLY A 129 15.22 3.29 10.41
C GLY A 129 14.96 3.77 11.84
N LYS A 130 14.03 4.70 12.05
CA LYS A 130 13.70 5.29 13.37
C LYS A 130 12.45 4.67 14.03
N GLY A 131 11.91 3.58 13.49
CA GLY A 131 10.79 2.84 14.08
C GLY A 131 9.39 3.27 13.65
N HIS A 132 9.23 4.29 12.77
CA HIS A 132 7.91 4.76 12.32
C HIS A 132 7.06 3.66 11.67
N GLY A 133 7.64 2.85 10.78
CA GLY A 133 6.94 1.72 10.16
C GLY A 133 6.47 0.68 11.18
N ASN A 134 7.30 0.35 12.18
CA ASN A 134 6.91 -0.56 13.26
C ASN A 134 5.75 -0.02 14.07
N ALA A 135 5.75 1.27 14.41
CA ALA A 135 4.68 1.88 15.19
C ALA A 135 3.35 1.89 14.41
N LEU A 136 3.39 2.22 13.12
CA LEU A 136 2.21 2.18 12.25
C LEU A 136 1.63 0.77 12.12
N MET A 137 2.48 -0.23 11.89
CA MET A 137 2.06 -1.63 11.80
C MET A 137 1.45 -2.10 13.13
N ALA A 138 2.11 -1.87 14.27
CA ALA A 138 1.61 -2.27 15.58
C ALA A 138 0.23 -1.67 15.85
N TYR A 139 0.07 -0.35 15.61
CA TYR A 139 -1.19 0.35 15.83
C TYR A 139 -2.35 -0.21 14.99
N ALA A 140 -2.11 -0.52 13.73
CA ALA A 140 -3.13 -1.09 12.85
C ALA A 140 -3.45 -2.55 13.21
N LEU A 141 -2.43 -3.34 13.51
CA LEU A 141 -2.59 -4.77 13.80
C LEU A 141 -3.33 -5.04 15.12
N GLU A 142 -3.30 -4.12 16.08
CA GLU A 142 -4.16 -4.19 17.28
C GLU A 142 -5.65 -4.23 16.91
N ARG A 143 -6.07 -3.54 15.85
CA ARG A 143 -7.45 -3.63 15.33
C ARG A 143 -7.74 -5.00 14.71
N CYS A 144 -6.83 -5.49 13.88
CA CYS A 144 -6.98 -6.81 13.26
C CYS A 144 -7.12 -7.92 14.31
N ASP A 145 -6.32 -7.85 15.38
CA ASP A 145 -6.35 -8.82 16.49
C ASP A 145 -7.62 -8.72 17.32
N ARG A 146 -8.07 -7.49 17.63
CA ARG A 146 -9.33 -7.25 18.33
C ARG A 146 -10.54 -7.74 17.52
N ASP A 147 -10.54 -7.47 16.23
CA ASP A 147 -11.63 -7.84 15.33
C ASP A 147 -11.55 -9.34 14.94
N LYS A 148 -10.45 -10.04 15.30
CA LYS A 148 -10.15 -11.44 14.95
C LYS A 148 -10.20 -11.68 13.43
N VAL A 149 -9.70 -10.74 12.67
CA VAL A 149 -9.73 -10.73 11.19
C VAL A 149 -8.30 -10.72 10.66
N PRO A 150 -7.98 -11.51 9.62
CA PRO A 150 -6.67 -11.50 9.00
C PRO A 150 -6.29 -10.13 8.44
N ALA A 151 -4.99 -9.89 8.36
CA ALA A 151 -4.41 -8.76 7.64
C ALA A 151 -3.70 -9.25 6.38
N TYR A 152 -3.89 -8.56 5.26
CA TYR A 152 -3.32 -8.88 3.97
C TYR A 152 -2.62 -7.68 3.35
N LEU A 153 -1.56 -7.91 2.60
CA LEU A 153 -0.82 -6.91 1.84
C LEU A 153 -0.11 -7.55 0.62
N GLU A 154 0.26 -6.72 -0.35
CA GLU A 154 1.22 -7.08 -1.39
C GLU A 154 2.48 -6.21 -1.28
N SER A 155 3.62 -6.84 -1.01
CA SER A 155 4.90 -6.14 -0.94
C SER A 155 5.48 -5.92 -2.34
N SER A 156 5.48 -4.68 -2.81
CA SER A 156 6.08 -4.27 -4.09
C SER A 156 7.60 -4.14 -4.05
N ASN A 157 8.18 -4.14 -2.85
CA ASN A 157 9.62 -4.02 -2.66
C ASN A 157 10.15 -5.17 -1.79
N PRO A 158 11.02 -6.04 -2.32
CA PRO A 158 11.59 -7.16 -1.57
C PRO A 158 12.31 -6.78 -0.28
N ARG A 159 12.84 -5.54 -0.20
CA ARG A 159 13.50 -5.04 1.02
C ARG A 159 12.54 -4.90 2.21
N ASN A 160 11.24 -4.81 1.96
CA ASN A 160 10.23 -4.66 3.01
C ASN A 160 9.74 -6.01 3.56
N ILE A 161 9.98 -7.13 2.88
CA ILE A 161 9.53 -8.46 3.31
C ILE A 161 9.96 -8.79 4.75
N PRO A 162 11.26 -8.60 5.15
CA PRO A 162 11.65 -8.86 6.53
C PRO A 162 10.96 -7.98 7.57
N HIS A 163 10.53 -6.77 7.17
CA HIS A 163 9.74 -5.90 8.04
C HIS A 163 8.36 -6.52 8.32
N TYR A 164 7.64 -6.96 7.30
CA TYR A 164 6.33 -7.59 7.46
C TYR A 164 6.42 -8.94 8.20
N GLN A 165 7.45 -9.74 7.93
CA GLN A 165 7.68 -11.01 8.63
C GLN A 165 7.85 -10.82 10.15
N ARG A 166 8.56 -9.76 10.60
CA ARG A 166 8.67 -9.43 12.03
C ARG A 166 7.32 -9.12 12.69
N HIS A 167 6.34 -8.67 11.89
CA HIS A 167 4.97 -8.45 12.33
C HIS A 167 4.07 -9.69 12.20
N GLY A 168 4.64 -10.84 11.78
CA GLY A 168 3.93 -12.12 11.69
C GLY A 168 3.25 -12.37 10.34
N PHE A 169 3.58 -11.60 9.30
CA PHE A 169 3.12 -11.89 7.95
C PHE A 169 3.91 -13.03 7.32
N GLU A 170 3.22 -13.88 6.59
CA GLU A 170 3.76 -15.00 5.82
C GLU A 170 3.54 -14.75 4.32
N ALA A 171 4.56 -15.06 3.51
CA ALA A 171 4.45 -14.93 2.06
C ALA A 171 3.59 -16.07 1.47
N LEU A 172 2.66 -15.73 0.60
CA LEU A 172 1.78 -16.68 -0.08
C LEU A 172 2.33 -17.14 -1.44
N GLY A 173 3.20 -16.35 -2.04
CA GLY A 173 3.76 -16.63 -3.37
C GLY A 173 4.42 -15.42 -3.99
N THR A 174 4.45 -15.40 -5.31
CA THR A 174 4.98 -14.28 -6.09
C THR A 174 4.02 -13.97 -7.23
N ILE A 175 3.67 -12.71 -7.37
CA ILE A 175 2.88 -12.14 -8.45
C ILE A 175 3.84 -11.48 -9.43
N GLN A 176 3.82 -11.88 -10.71
CA GLN A 176 4.65 -11.27 -11.75
C GLN A 176 4.05 -11.56 -13.13
N VAL A 177 3.91 -10.53 -13.95
CA VAL A 177 3.40 -10.65 -15.32
C VAL A 177 4.31 -9.89 -16.28
N GLY A 178 4.79 -10.57 -17.32
CA GLY A 178 5.67 -9.98 -18.33
C GLY A 178 6.94 -9.40 -17.71
N SER A 179 7.16 -8.11 -17.91
CA SER A 179 8.31 -7.37 -17.37
C SER A 179 8.04 -6.69 -16.02
N SER A 180 6.90 -6.97 -15.37
CA SER A 180 6.65 -6.39 -14.05
C SER A 180 7.68 -6.84 -13.03
N PRO A 181 8.05 -6.01 -12.05
CA PRO A 181 8.80 -6.50 -10.90
C PRO A 181 7.97 -7.50 -10.11
N PRO A 182 8.60 -8.41 -9.37
CA PRO A 182 7.89 -9.34 -8.51
C PRO A 182 7.21 -8.58 -7.34
N ILE A 183 5.97 -8.94 -7.07
CA ILE A 183 5.19 -8.48 -5.92
C ILE A 183 4.91 -9.70 -5.05
N VAL A 184 5.07 -9.57 -3.75
CA VAL A 184 4.90 -10.69 -2.82
C VAL A 184 3.62 -10.48 -1.99
N PRO A 185 2.55 -11.26 -2.25
CA PRO A 185 1.35 -11.27 -1.42
C PRO A 185 1.67 -11.91 -0.07
N MET A 186 1.21 -11.29 0.99
CA MET A 186 1.49 -11.72 2.36
C MET A 186 0.24 -11.65 3.23
N ILE A 187 0.06 -12.63 4.10
CA ILE A 187 -1.06 -12.72 5.05
C ILE A 187 -0.55 -12.83 6.49
N ARG A 188 -1.31 -12.28 7.42
CA ARG A 188 -1.13 -12.46 8.86
C ARG A 188 -2.46 -12.82 9.49
N HIS A 189 -2.49 -13.94 10.21
CA HIS A 189 -3.66 -14.32 11.01
C HIS A 189 -3.69 -13.54 12.35
N PRO A 190 -4.88 -13.24 12.89
CA PRO A 190 -5.02 -12.55 14.17
C PRO A 190 -4.41 -13.36 15.30
N ARG A 191 -3.98 -12.68 16.38
CA ARG A 191 -3.38 -13.27 17.58
C ARG A 191 -4.28 -13.09 18.79
#